data_5eed51c29ac1e25d0803f6c04a73f70a
#
_entry.id   5eed51c29ac1e25d0803f6c04a73f70a
#
_cell.length_a   1.000
_cell.length_b   1.000
_cell.length_c   1.000
_cell.angle_alpha   90.00
_cell.angle_beta   90.00
_cell.angle_gamma   90.00
#
_symmetry.space_group_name_H-M   'P 1'
#
loop_
_entity.id
_entity.type
_entity.pdbx_description
1 polymer ?
#
loop_
_entity_poly.entity_id
_entity_poly.type
_entity_poly.pdbx_seq_one_letter_code
_entity_poly.pdbx_strand_id
1 'polypeptide(L)'
;MATQPTASSVLVRQASSSSDLAAVVECFKEYTTWLDEDLTHQNYTAELNGLPGKYAAPTGALLLAVDAATDTVLGCIALRPLNLESVYLESRPAGLRYCELKRLFVYPEARGRQVARTLLVEAVRCAQAAGYDEMLLDTLSKMTAAISLYKSEGFVETEPYNSSPLNGTLYFSKPLSRVEPDS
;
A
#
# COMPACT_ATOMS: atom_id res chain seq x y z
N MET A 1 -12.06 -8.39 -40.17
CA MET A 1 -11.80 -7.23 -39.29
C MET A 1 -11.44 -7.76 -37.93
N ALA A 2 -10.16 -7.71 -37.57
CA ALA A 2 -9.71 -8.11 -36.25
C ALA A 2 -10.05 -6.98 -35.28
N THR A 3 -10.95 -7.25 -34.33
CA THR A 3 -11.22 -6.39 -33.19
C THR A 3 -9.92 -6.26 -32.41
N GLN A 4 -9.33 -5.08 -32.36
CA GLN A 4 -8.24 -4.78 -31.44
C GLN A 4 -8.77 -5.02 -30.02
N PRO A 5 -8.03 -5.73 -29.14
CA PRO A 5 -8.42 -5.82 -27.75
C PRO A 5 -8.42 -4.40 -27.17
N THR A 6 -9.59 -3.93 -26.76
CA THR A 6 -9.70 -2.70 -25.97
C THR A 6 -8.78 -2.88 -24.76
N ALA A 7 -7.84 -1.93 -24.59
CA ALA A 7 -6.96 -1.93 -23.43
C ALA A 7 -7.86 -1.99 -22.18
N SER A 8 -7.83 -3.13 -21.49
CA SER A 8 -8.63 -3.34 -20.31
C SER A 8 -8.22 -2.31 -19.26
N SER A 9 -9.14 -1.46 -18.83
CA SER A 9 -8.87 -0.41 -17.86
C SER A 9 -8.77 -1.01 -16.46
N VAL A 10 -7.82 -0.51 -15.66
CA VAL A 10 -7.67 -0.87 -14.26
C VAL A 10 -8.60 -0.01 -13.42
N LEU A 11 -9.41 -0.63 -12.59
CA LEU A 11 -10.26 0.03 -11.61
C LEU A 11 -9.74 -0.27 -10.20
N VAL A 12 -9.71 0.74 -9.33
CA VAL A 12 -9.37 0.55 -7.92
C VAL A 12 -10.60 0.80 -7.07
N ARG A 13 -10.87 -0.13 -6.13
CA ARG A 13 -11.96 -0.02 -5.17
C ARG A 13 -11.55 -0.38 -3.75
N GLN A 14 -12.24 0.17 -2.76
CA GLN A 14 -12.12 -0.25 -1.37
C GLN A 14 -12.67 -1.66 -1.22
N ALA A 15 -11.89 -2.56 -0.62
CA ALA A 15 -12.34 -3.89 -0.26
C ALA A 15 -13.32 -3.79 0.92
N SER A 16 -14.60 -4.06 0.68
CA SER A 16 -15.66 -3.91 1.68
C SER A 16 -16.56 -5.13 1.81
N SER A 17 -16.74 -5.91 0.74
CA SER A 17 -17.51 -7.13 0.76
C SER A 17 -16.71 -8.32 1.30
N SER A 18 -17.40 -9.38 1.72
CA SER A 18 -16.73 -10.63 2.12
C SER A 18 -15.89 -11.24 1.00
N SER A 19 -16.35 -11.12 -0.25
CA SER A 19 -15.60 -11.58 -1.43
C SER A 19 -14.34 -10.74 -1.67
N ASP A 20 -14.42 -9.41 -1.49
CA ASP A 20 -13.25 -8.54 -1.59
C ASP A 20 -12.21 -8.87 -0.50
N LEU A 21 -12.66 -9.06 0.74
CA LEU A 21 -11.77 -9.43 1.84
C LEU A 21 -11.10 -10.79 1.60
N ALA A 22 -11.83 -11.76 1.07
CA ALA A 22 -11.25 -13.06 0.67
C ALA A 22 -10.18 -12.87 -0.43
N ALA A 23 -10.44 -12.02 -1.43
CA ALA A 23 -9.48 -11.72 -2.48
C ALA A 23 -8.22 -11.02 -1.93
N VAL A 24 -8.37 -10.11 -0.95
CA VAL A 24 -7.22 -9.49 -0.26
C VAL A 24 -6.40 -10.54 0.48
N VAL A 25 -7.04 -11.48 1.18
CA VAL A 25 -6.32 -12.58 1.87
C VAL A 25 -5.46 -13.36 0.88
N GLU A 26 -5.99 -13.69 -0.30
CA GLU A 26 -5.22 -14.37 -1.34
C GLU A 26 -4.06 -13.50 -1.86
N CYS A 27 -4.29 -12.21 -2.13
CA CYS A 27 -3.21 -11.29 -2.51
C CYS A 27 -2.10 -11.23 -1.44
N PHE A 28 -2.45 -11.20 -0.16
CA PHE A 28 -1.47 -11.17 0.93
C PHE A 28 -0.66 -12.46 1.03
N LYS A 29 -1.30 -13.62 0.83
CA LYS A 29 -0.61 -14.92 0.79
C LYS A 29 0.36 -15.00 -0.39
N GLU A 30 -0.08 -14.59 -1.58
CA GLU A 30 0.77 -14.54 -2.78
C GLU A 30 1.94 -13.57 -2.59
N TYR A 31 1.69 -12.39 -2.01
CA TYR A 31 2.73 -11.44 -1.65
C TYR A 31 3.80 -12.08 -0.75
N THR A 32 3.37 -12.77 0.31
CA THR A 32 4.29 -13.39 1.28
C THR A 32 5.11 -14.51 0.64
N THR A 33 4.47 -15.34 -0.18
CA THR A 33 5.13 -16.40 -0.94
C THR A 33 6.17 -15.82 -1.92
N TRP A 34 5.79 -14.75 -2.62
CA TRP A 34 6.69 -14.09 -3.57
C TRP A 34 7.85 -13.36 -2.88
N LEU A 35 7.60 -12.77 -1.70
CA LEU A 35 8.61 -12.03 -0.94
C LEU A 35 9.71 -12.96 -0.42
N ASP A 36 9.37 -14.23 -0.12
CA ASP A 36 10.25 -15.25 0.45
C ASP A 36 10.98 -14.79 1.73
N GLU A 37 10.21 -14.12 2.63
CA GLU A 37 10.68 -13.60 3.91
C GLU A 37 9.73 -14.00 5.03
N ASP A 38 10.29 -14.19 6.23
CA ASP A 38 9.49 -14.47 7.42
C ASP A 38 8.83 -13.18 7.95
N LEU A 39 7.51 -13.10 7.80
CA LEU A 39 6.70 -11.99 8.30
C LEU A 39 6.05 -12.26 9.66
N THR A 40 6.40 -13.33 10.36
CA THR A 40 5.82 -13.66 11.68
C THR A 40 6.04 -12.55 12.71
N HIS A 41 7.18 -11.84 12.62
CA HIS A 41 7.48 -10.67 13.45
C HIS A 41 6.48 -9.50 13.26
N GLN A 42 5.74 -9.47 12.15
CA GLN A 42 4.69 -8.48 11.87
C GLN A 42 3.30 -8.94 12.34
N ASN A 43 3.21 -10.05 13.10
CA ASN A 43 1.96 -10.66 13.53
C ASN A 43 1.00 -10.99 12.34
N TYR A 44 1.58 -11.50 11.26
CA TYR A 44 0.95 -11.67 9.96
C TYR A 44 -0.32 -12.54 9.99
N THR A 45 -0.30 -13.65 10.76
CA THR A 45 -1.48 -14.52 10.88
C THR A 45 -2.68 -13.81 11.52
N ALA A 46 -2.42 -13.01 12.56
CA ALA A 46 -3.49 -12.21 13.19
C ALA A 46 -3.99 -11.10 12.25
N GLU A 47 -3.10 -10.51 11.45
CA GLU A 47 -3.47 -9.54 10.42
C GLU A 47 -4.46 -10.15 9.43
N LEU A 48 -4.16 -11.33 8.86
CA LEU A 48 -5.04 -12.03 7.91
C LEU A 48 -6.40 -12.34 8.51
N ASN A 49 -6.43 -12.84 9.74
CA ASN A 49 -7.67 -13.23 10.42
C ASN A 49 -8.52 -12.03 10.86
N GLY A 50 -7.91 -10.86 11.01
CA GLY A 50 -8.55 -9.65 11.51
C GLY A 50 -8.92 -8.62 10.45
N LEU A 51 -8.77 -8.92 9.15
CA LEU A 51 -9.10 -7.98 8.09
C LEU A 51 -10.59 -7.55 8.12
N PRO A 52 -10.89 -6.26 7.85
CA PRO A 52 -9.98 -5.18 7.47
C PRO A 52 -9.14 -4.60 8.62
N GLY A 53 -9.49 -4.81 9.88
CA GLY A 53 -8.72 -4.41 11.07
C GLY A 53 -8.19 -2.97 10.99
N LYS A 54 -6.88 -2.79 11.10
CA LYS A 54 -6.20 -1.48 11.03
C LYS A 54 -6.31 -0.81 9.66
N TYR A 55 -6.72 -1.54 8.63
CA TYR A 55 -6.92 -1.03 7.27
C TYR A 55 -8.37 -0.57 7.01
N ALA A 56 -9.22 -0.59 8.02
CA ALA A 56 -10.60 -0.15 7.88
C ALA A 56 -10.70 1.36 7.65
N ALA A 57 -11.60 1.77 6.75
CA ALA A 57 -11.98 3.17 6.60
C ALA A 57 -12.66 3.70 7.88
N PRO A 58 -12.60 5.01 8.19
CA PRO A 58 -12.05 6.08 7.36
C PRO A 58 -10.55 6.35 7.56
N THR A 59 -9.92 5.73 8.57
CA THR A 59 -8.53 6.01 8.91
C THR A 59 -7.53 5.13 8.18
N GLY A 60 -7.97 3.97 7.69
CA GLY A 60 -7.21 3.08 6.83
C GLY A 60 -7.83 2.94 5.45
N ALA A 61 -7.16 2.20 4.58
CA ALA A 61 -7.69 1.77 3.29
C ALA A 61 -7.16 0.39 2.94
N LEU A 62 -8.02 -0.43 2.39
CA LEU A 62 -7.70 -1.75 1.86
C LEU A 62 -8.22 -1.80 0.43
N LEU A 63 -7.31 -1.63 -0.54
CA LEU A 63 -7.67 -1.39 -1.92
C LEU A 63 -7.37 -2.61 -2.80
N LEU A 64 -8.31 -2.94 -3.67
CA LEU A 64 -8.15 -3.90 -4.75
C LEU A 64 -8.10 -3.20 -6.09
N ALA A 65 -7.14 -3.57 -6.92
CA ALA A 65 -7.17 -3.27 -8.35
C ALA A 65 -7.83 -4.42 -9.07
N VAL A 66 -8.79 -4.11 -9.92
CA VAL A 66 -9.51 -5.09 -10.74
C VAL A 66 -9.51 -4.69 -12.20
N ASP A 67 -9.65 -5.67 -13.06
CA ASP A 67 -9.91 -5.46 -14.47
C ASP A 67 -11.36 -5.01 -14.65
N ALA A 68 -11.56 -3.83 -15.20
CA ALA A 68 -12.91 -3.23 -15.31
C ALA A 68 -13.88 -4.02 -16.20
N ALA A 69 -13.36 -4.86 -17.11
CA ALA A 69 -14.20 -5.65 -18.02
C ALA A 69 -14.60 -7.01 -17.42
N THR A 70 -13.75 -7.61 -16.60
CA THR A 70 -13.92 -8.99 -16.11
C THR A 70 -14.06 -9.10 -14.60
N ASP A 71 -13.84 -8.00 -13.86
CA ASP A 71 -13.75 -7.93 -12.40
C ASP A 71 -12.64 -8.84 -11.80
N THR A 72 -11.70 -9.28 -12.63
CA THR A 72 -10.56 -10.08 -12.20
C THR A 72 -9.63 -9.24 -11.32
N VAL A 73 -9.27 -9.77 -10.14
CA VAL A 73 -8.35 -9.11 -9.22
C VAL A 73 -6.94 -9.08 -9.81
N LEU A 74 -6.34 -7.92 -9.86
CA LEU A 74 -5.01 -7.66 -10.44
C LEU A 74 -3.94 -7.41 -9.37
N GLY A 75 -4.34 -7.00 -8.17
CA GLY A 75 -3.44 -6.71 -7.08
C GLY A 75 -4.13 -5.97 -5.94
N CYS A 76 -3.36 -5.62 -4.92
CA CYS A 76 -3.84 -4.91 -3.74
C CYS A 76 -2.81 -3.94 -3.16
N ILE A 77 -3.27 -3.07 -2.29
CA ILE A 77 -2.45 -2.21 -1.42
C ILE A 77 -3.23 -1.94 -0.13
N ALA A 78 -2.51 -1.76 0.96
CA ALA A 78 -3.09 -1.46 2.26
C ALA A 78 -2.48 -0.19 2.86
N LEU A 79 -3.31 0.59 3.55
CA LEU A 79 -2.95 1.80 4.28
C LEU A 79 -3.48 1.71 5.70
N ARG A 80 -2.68 2.06 6.69
CA ARG A 80 -3.08 2.07 8.08
C ARG A 80 -2.57 3.30 8.82
N PRO A 81 -3.25 3.73 9.92
CA PRO A 81 -2.68 4.69 10.86
C PRO A 81 -1.34 4.19 11.40
N LEU A 82 -0.41 5.09 11.62
CA LEU A 82 0.88 4.78 12.22
C LEU A 82 1.13 5.70 13.41
N ASN A 83 1.26 5.10 14.60
CA ASN A 83 1.73 5.78 15.80
C ASN A 83 3.22 5.46 15.96
N LEU A 84 4.06 6.46 15.76
CA LEU A 84 5.50 6.31 15.93
C LEU A 84 5.86 6.25 17.40
N GLU A 85 6.80 5.37 17.75
CA GLU A 85 7.42 5.37 19.07
C GLU A 85 8.25 6.64 19.27
N SER A 86 8.41 7.09 20.52
CA SER A 86 9.08 8.34 20.85
C SER A 86 10.49 8.45 20.25
N VAL A 87 11.24 7.36 20.24
CA VAL A 87 12.59 7.30 19.66
C VAL A 87 12.63 7.69 18.18
N TYR A 88 11.58 7.38 17.43
CA TYR A 88 11.49 7.73 15.99
C TYR A 88 10.88 9.11 15.75
N LEU A 89 10.32 9.75 16.79
CA LEU A 89 9.79 11.11 16.71
C LEU A 89 10.86 12.18 16.94
N GLU A 90 11.98 11.84 17.58
CA GLU A 90 13.03 12.80 17.92
C GLU A 90 13.61 13.54 16.70
N SER A 91 13.67 12.87 15.55
CA SER A 91 14.18 13.43 14.29
C SER A 91 13.09 14.01 13.37
N ARG A 92 11.83 14.07 13.84
CA ARG A 92 10.66 14.42 13.02
C ARG A 92 9.92 15.64 13.59
N PRO A 93 9.25 16.45 12.74
CA PRO A 93 8.43 17.54 13.22
C PRO A 93 7.33 17.06 14.16
N ALA A 94 7.10 17.81 15.25
CA ALA A 94 6.06 17.47 16.21
C ALA A 94 4.65 17.69 15.65
N GLY A 95 3.68 16.90 16.12
CA GLY A 95 2.26 17.09 15.82
C GLY A 95 1.79 16.59 14.47
N LEU A 96 2.63 15.92 13.69
CA LEU A 96 2.24 15.31 12.43
C LEU A 96 1.47 14.01 12.64
N ARG A 97 0.49 13.77 11.77
CA ARG A 97 -0.25 12.51 11.69
C ARG A 97 0.34 11.64 10.61
N TYR A 98 0.78 10.45 11.01
CA TYR A 98 1.45 9.51 10.10
C TYR A 98 0.52 8.36 9.70
N CYS A 99 0.68 7.90 8.48
CA CYS A 99 0.14 6.63 8.01
C CYS A 99 1.24 5.77 7.39
N GLU A 100 0.98 4.49 7.28
CA GLU A 100 1.92 3.53 6.72
C GLU A 100 1.28 2.75 5.57
N LEU A 101 2.03 2.68 4.46
CA LEU A 101 1.68 1.87 3.31
C LEU A 101 2.21 0.46 3.48
N LYS A 102 1.37 -0.53 3.24
CA LYS A 102 1.71 -1.95 3.37
C LYS A 102 1.16 -2.77 2.20
N ARG A 103 1.78 -3.93 1.96
CA ARG A 103 1.21 -5.01 1.14
C ARG A 103 0.90 -4.60 -0.31
N LEU A 104 1.71 -3.73 -0.92
CA LEU A 104 1.59 -3.48 -2.37
C LEU A 104 1.99 -4.76 -3.12
N PHE A 105 1.02 -5.36 -3.78
CA PHE A 105 1.21 -6.56 -4.57
C PHE A 105 0.45 -6.47 -5.89
N VAL A 106 1.07 -6.96 -6.96
CA VAL A 106 0.46 -7.09 -8.30
C VAL A 106 0.78 -8.46 -8.83
N TYR A 107 -0.26 -9.19 -9.23
CA TYR A 107 -0.11 -10.51 -9.86
C TYR A 107 0.81 -10.43 -11.07
N PRO A 108 1.69 -11.43 -11.30
CA PRO A 108 2.67 -11.40 -12.39
C PRO A 108 2.07 -11.10 -13.77
N GLU A 109 0.91 -11.68 -14.07
CA GLU A 109 0.18 -11.50 -15.34
C GLU A 109 -0.42 -10.09 -15.53
N ALA A 110 -0.55 -9.34 -14.44
CA ALA A 110 -1.06 -7.97 -14.46
C ALA A 110 0.04 -6.90 -14.50
N ARG A 111 1.31 -7.30 -14.40
CA ARG A 111 2.45 -6.38 -14.43
C ARG A 111 2.56 -5.69 -15.80
N GLY A 112 3.17 -4.50 -15.81
CA GLY A 112 3.28 -3.68 -17.03
C GLY A 112 2.01 -2.90 -17.40
N ARG A 113 0.89 -3.11 -16.70
CA ARG A 113 -0.41 -2.44 -16.93
C ARG A 113 -0.64 -1.24 -15.99
N GLN A 114 0.39 -0.67 -15.40
CA GLN A 114 0.33 0.46 -14.45
C GLN A 114 -0.47 0.16 -13.15
N VAL A 115 -0.78 -1.10 -12.85
CA VAL A 115 -1.61 -1.50 -11.70
C VAL A 115 -1.03 -0.98 -10.38
N ALA A 116 0.27 -1.20 -10.14
CA ALA A 116 0.92 -0.75 -8.91
C ALA A 116 0.86 0.78 -8.74
N ARG A 117 1.06 1.53 -9.84
CA ARG A 117 0.97 2.99 -9.83
C ARG A 117 -0.46 3.45 -9.51
N THR A 118 -1.46 2.86 -10.14
CA THR A 118 -2.87 3.21 -9.91
C THR A 118 -3.27 2.93 -8.45
N LEU A 119 -2.86 1.79 -7.89
CA LEU A 119 -3.05 1.47 -6.46
C LEU A 119 -2.38 2.48 -5.54
N LEU A 120 -1.11 2.83 -5.82
CA LEU A 120 -0.35 3.76 -4.99
C LEU A 120 -0.95 5.17 -5.00
N VAL A 121 -1.32 5.67 -6.17
CA VAL A 121 -1.96 6.99 -6.31
C VAL A 121 -3.28 7.03 -5.54
N GLU A 122 -4.10 5.99 -5.62
CA GLU A 122 -5.36 5.93 -4.87
C GLU A 122 -5.13 5.82 -3.35
N ALA A 123 -4.12 5.08 -2.90
CA ALA A 123 -3.75 5.01 -1.49
C ALA A 123 -3.29 6.39 -0.95
N VAL A 124 -2.51 7.14 -1.74
CA VAL A 124 -2.12 8.51 -1.40
C VAL A 124 -3.35 9.41 -1.27
N ARG A 125 -4.31 9.32 -2.21
CA ARG A 125 -5.56 10.07 -2.16
C ARG A 125 -6.39 9.73 -0.91
N CYS A 126 -6.48 8.45 -0.54
CA CYS A 126 -7.14 8.02 0.69
C CYS A 126 -6.46 8.60 1.94
N ALA A 127 -5.14 8.61 1.98
CA ALA A 127 -4.37 9.17 3.09
C ALA A 127 -4.59 10.68 3.24
N GLN A 128 -4.59 11.41 2.14
CA GLN A 128 -4.89 12.85 2.12
C GLN A 128 -6.32 13.13 2.63
N ALA A 129 -7.31 12.37 2.15
CA ALA A 129 -8.71 12.49 2.59
C ALA A 129 -8.89 12.16 4.08
N ALA A 130 -8.08 11.22 4.62
CA ALA A 130 -8.07 10.89 6.05
C ALA A 130 -7.32 11.94 6.91
N GLY A 131 -6.70 12.94 6.30
CA GLY A 131 -6.02 14.05 6.96
C GLY A 131 -4.65 13.68 7.54
N TYR A 132 -3.95 12.72 6.93
CA TYR A 132 -2.56 12.45 7.27
C TYR A 132 -1.63 13.51 6.68
N ASP A 133 -0.54 13.79 7.40
CA ASP A 133 0.46 14.79 7.01
C ASP A 133 1.65 14.12 6.28
N GLU A 134 1.95 12.87 6.61
CA GLU A 134 3.06 12.12 6.00
C GLU A 134 2.74 10.64 5.89
N MET A 135 3.07 10.05 4.74
CA MET A 135 2.99 8.63 4.46
C MET A 135 4.38 8.00 4.51
N LEU A 136 4.51 6.94 5.28
CA LEU A 136 5.73 6.16 5.44
C LEU A 136 5.57 4.77 4.83
N LEU A 137 6.66 4.18 4.39
CA LEU A 137 6.73 2.78 3.99
C LEU A 137 8.12 2.22 4.24
N ASP A 138 8.19 0.92 4.46
CA ASP A 138 9.40 0.14 4.44
C ASP A 138 9.38 -0.86 3.26
N THR A 139 10.55 -1.13 2.70
CA THR A 139 10.71 -2.08 1.59
C THR A 139 12.10 -2.72 1.67
N LEU A 140 12.32 -3.77 0.91
CA LEU A 140 13.63 -4.41 0.84
C LEU A 140 14.43 -3.91 -0.36
N SER A 141 15.73 -3.76 -0.20
CA SER A 141 16.65 -3.28 -1.26
C SER A 141 16.60 -4.12 -2.54
N LYS A 142 16.21 -5.40 -2.43
CA LYS A 142 15.99 -6.31 -3.58
C LYS A 142 14.77 -5.94 -4.44
N MET A 143 13.84 -5.14 -3.91
CA MET A 143 12.57 -4.78 -4.57
C MET A 143 12.73 -3.55 -5.47
N THR A 144 13.62 -3.64 -6.44
CA THR A 144 14.04 -2.51 -7.28
C THR A 144 12.91 -1.85 -8.06
N ALA A 145 11.96 -2.62 -8.56
CA ALA A 145 10.79 -2.09 -9.30
C ALA A 145 9.87 -1.27 -8.38
N ALA A 146 9.62 -1.72 -7.15
CA ALA A 146 8.84 -0.99 -6.17
C ALA A 146 9.55 0.30 -5.74
N ILE A 147 10.86 0.24 -5.48
CA ILE A 147 11.67 1.41 -5.14
C ILE A 147 11.63 2.45 -6.25
N SER A 148 11.76 2.04 -7.51
CA SER A 148 11.67 2.94 -8.67
C SER A 148 10.29 3.60 -8.76
N LEU A 149 9.23 2.84 -8.50
CA LEU A 149 7.86 3.37 -8.46
C LEU A 149 7.71 4.41 -7.35
N TYR A 150 8.12 4.10 -6.11
CA TYR A 150 8.01 5.03 -4.98
C TYR A 150 8.74 6.34 -5.27
N LYS A 151 9.97 6.27 -5.76
CA LYS A 151 10.75 7.47 -6.14
C LYS A 151 10.05 8.28 -7.24
N SER A 152 9.49 7.62 -8.26
CA SER A 152 8.76 8.30 -9.33
C SER A 152 7.47 8.98 -8.86
N GLU A 153 6.87 8.49 -7.76
CA GLU A 153 5.69 9.07 -7.12
C GLU A 153 6.04 10.07 -6.00
N GLY A 154 7.30 10.48 -5.91
CA GLY A 154 7.75 11.53 -5.00
C GLY A 154 8.04 11.09 -3.56
N PHE A 155 8.18 9.79 -3.33
CA PHE A 155 8.73 9.31 -2.07
C PHE A 155 10.25 9.52 -2.05
N VAL A 156 10.76 9.92 -0.89
CA VAL A 156 12.18 10.09 -0.64
C VAL A 156 12.64 9.14 0.45
N GLU A 157 13.88 8.70 0.37
CA GLU A 157 14.48 7.85 1.41
C GLU A 157 14.57 8.62 2.72
N THR A 158 14.27 7.97 3.83
CA THR A 158 14.20 8.58 5.17
C THR A 158 14.84 7.69 6.22
N GLU A 159 15.04 8.24 7.42
CA GLU A 159 15.49 7.49 8.59
C GLU A 159 14.47 6.40 8.97
N PRO A 160 14.92 5.30 9.60
CA PRO A 160 14.04 4.27 10.13
C PRO A 160 12.92 4.84 11.00
N TYR A 161 11.75 4.23 10.92
CA TYR A 161 10.59 4.55 11.76
C TYR A 161 10.07 3.32 12.53
N ASN A 162 10.73 2.19 12.36
CA ASN A 162 10.49 0.95 13.09
C ASN A 162 11.79 0.15 13.19
N SER A 163 11.79 -0.90 14.02
CA SER A 163 12.88 -1.85 14.15
C SER A 163 12.62 -3.09 13.30
N SER A 164 12.79 -2.99 11.97
CA SER A 164 12.68 -4.16 11.10
C SER A 164 13.83 -5.13 11.34
N PRO A 165 13.57 -6.43 11.58
CA PRO A 165 14.61 -7.45 11.69
C PRO A 165 15.15 -7.90 10.33
N LEU A 166 14.54 -7.47 9.21
CA LEU A 166 14.93 -7.90 7.87
C LEU A 166 16.14 -7.12 7.36
N ASN A 167 17.15 -7.85 6.92
CA ASN A 167 18.34 -7.25 6.33
C ASN A 167 18.02 -6.52 5.03
N GLY A 168 18.63 -5.35 4.82
CA GLY A 168 18.44 -4.57 3.62
C GLY A 168 17.09 -3.83 3.56
N THR A 169 16.45 -3.60 4.70
CA THR A 169 15.27 -2.74 4.79
C THR A 169 15.64 -1.29 4.48
N LEU A 170 14.88 -0.70 3.58
CA LEU A 170 14.93 0.73 3.23
C LEU A 170 13.62 1.39 3.64
N TYR A 171 13.70 2.65 4.03
CA TYR A 171 12.57 3.44 4.51
C TYR A 171 12.34 4.63 3.60
N PHE A 172 11.08 4.90 3.29
CA PHE A 172 10.69 6.01 2.44
C PHE A 172 9.57 6.81 3.08
N SER A 173 9.55 8.10 2.80
CA SER A 173 8.48 9.00 3.23
C SER A 173 8.00 9.87 2.08
N LYS A 174 6.74 10.30 2.20
CA LYS A 174 6.12 11.27 1.30
C LYS A 174 5.28 12.24 2.14
N PRO A 175 5.62 13.54 2.19
CA PRO A 175 4.73 14.55 2.70
C PRO A 175 3.43 14.59 1.89
N LEU A 176 2.30 14.74 2.58
CA LEU A 176 0.98 14.78 1.97
C LEU A 176 0.45 16.21 2.03
N SER A 177 0.08 16.77 0.89
CA SER A 177 -0.66 18.03 0.86
C SER A 177 -2.08 17.79 1.38
N ARG A 178 -2.54 18.61 2.33
CA ARG A 178 -3.93 18.55 2.75
C ARG A 178 -4.82 18.97 1.57
N VAL A 179 -5.83 18.17 1.31
CA VAL A 179 -6.90 18.58 0.39
C VAL A 179 -7.71 19.63 1.15
N GLU A 180 -7.63 20.88 0.69
CA GLU A 180 -8.53 21.91 1.20
C GLU A 180 -9.96 21.50 0.82
N PRO A 181 -10.93 21.51 1.75
CA PRO A 181 -12.32 21.31 1.37
C PRO A 181 -12.73 22.43 0.40
N ASP A 182 -13.30 22.03 -0.74
CA ASP A 182 -13.86 22.98 -1.69
C ASP A 182 -14.82 23.92 -0.96
N SER A 183 -14.52 25.22 -1.03
CA SER A 183 -15.25 26.30 -0.38
C SER A 183 -16.59 26.56 -1.05
#